data_ff8e8be8b8c295fdb2d96ed13f47828f
#
_entry.id   ff8e8be8b8c295fdb2d96ed13f47828f
#
_cell.length_a   1.000
_cell.length_b   1.000
_cell.length_c   1.000
_cell.angle_alpha   90.00
_cell.angle_beta   90.00
_cell.angle_gamma   90.00
#
_symmetry.space_group_name_H-M   'P 1'
#
loop_
_entity.id
_entity.type
_entity.pdbx_description
1 polymer ?
#
loop_
_entity_poly.entity_id
_entity_poly.type
_entity_poly.pdbx_seq_one_letter_code
_entity_poly.pdbx_strand_id
1 'polypeptide(L)'
;MITALLLLTLLSAVSYGQKEQPVTSPISLNHFYLTLDSETFSAIENSDFLKTEFAAFERRTTVRTDTTYTGIYFYGKHTYFEFFDVAAQAGSKLGNTGLAFGVDQSDVVNALKPVLNTKAPDLVTRAYNNSQVPWFYRLKLESLPADSVVTSWIMEYHPQFLALWNPRATGNESVRREEVLTRYKTVLNNVPTDQYLEDVIELTIAADSQSIGKLTAICHAFGYVSKKDGAGVKLTGAGFSLHLVPETQTARGIISAVFKLNKKTKTKKVVKFGSKSTLEFKDNGTAIWKF
;
A
#
# COMPACT_ATOMS: atom_id res chain seq x y z
N MET A 1 32.49 55.73 51.65
CA MET A 1 32.90 54.74 50.64
C MET A 1 31.95 53.55 50.72
N ILE A 2 31.03 53.45 49.79
CA ILE A 2 30.05 52.37 49.74
C ILE A 2 30.40 51.54 48.52
N THR A 3 30.85 50.31 48.74
CA THR A 3 31.22 49.38 47.66
C THR A 3 29.97 48.57 47.22
N ALA A 4 29.51 48.83 46.03
CA ALA A 4 28.39 48.09 45.42
C ALA A 4 28.92 46.76 44.84
N LEU A 5 28.36 45.63 45.33
CA LEU A 5 28.62 44.28 44.85
C LEU A 5 27.62 43.95 43.73
N LEU A 6 28.09 43.85 42.48
CA LEU A 6 27.28 43.42 41.33
C LEU A 6 27.18 41.88 41.32
N LEU A 7 25.99 41.35 41.57
CA LEU A 7 25.72 39.92 41.41
C LEU A 7 25.32 39.64 39.98
N LEU A 8 26.19 38.95 39.21
CA LEU A 8 25.91 38.46 37.88
C LEU A 8 25.20 37.11 37.99
N THR A 9 23.88 37.06 37.74
CA THR A 9 23.11 35.80 37.60
C THR A 9 23.25 35.28 36.19
N LEU A 10 23.97 34.17 36.02
CA LEU A 10 24.01 33.40 34.77
C LEU A 10 22.68 32.63 34.63
N LEU A 11 21.79 33.05 33.74
CA LEU A 11 20.67 32.25 33.30
C LEU A 11 21.18 31.17 32.34
N SER A 12 21.26 29.94 32.82
CA SER A 12 21.45 28.76 31.96
C SER A 12 20.14 28.48 31.22
N ALA A 13 20.12 28.80 29.91
CA ALA A 13 19.00 28.37 29.05
C ALA A 13 19.06 26.85 28.88
N VAL A 14 18.20 26.15 29.62
CA VAL A 14 17.94 24.72 29.39
C VAL A 14 17.16 24.61 28.09
N SER A 15 17.85 24.22 27.02
CA SER A 15 17.21 23.83 25.77
C SER A 15 16.43 22.54 26.03
N TYR A 16 15.13 22.66 26.23
CA TYR A 16 14.23 21.52 26.16
C TYR A 16 14.22 21.01 24.71
N GLY A 17 14.95 19.92 24.46
CA GLY A 17 14.81 19.18 23.22
C GLY A 17 13.34 18.80 23.07
N GLN A 18 12.68 19.30 22.04
CA GLN A 18 11.36 18.83 21.65
C GLN A 18 11.50 17.32 21.41
N LYS A 19 10.93 16.51 22.32
CA LYS A 19 10.70 15.10 22.04
C LYS A 19 9.76 15.05 20.83
N GLU A 20 10.26 14.54 19.71
CA GLU A 20 9.43 14.27 18.56
C GLU A 20 8.23 13.44 19.04
N GLN A 21 7.03 13.99 18.80
CA GLN A 21 5.80 13.27 19.12
C GLN A 21 5.75 12.05 18.21
N PRO A 22 5.51 10.84 18.74
CA PRO A 22 5.37 9.66 17.90
C PRO A 22 4.25 9.88 16.88
N VAL A 23 4.47 9.46 15.63
CA VAL A 23 3.44 9.49 14.59
C VAL A 23 2.23 8.71 15.09
N THR A 24 1.15 9.42 15.41
CA THR A 24 -0.04 8.84 16.06
C THR A 24 -0.97 8.12 15.08
N SER A 25 -0.80 8.36 13.77
CA SER A 25 -1.61 7.70 12.75
C SER A 25 -1.02 6.34 12.37
N PRO A 26 -1.79 5.26 12.42
CA PRO A 26 -1.31 3.96 12.00
C PRO A 26 -1.00 3.98 10.50
N ILE A 27 0.22 3.52 10.16
CA ILE A 27 0.62 3.30 8.78
C ILE A 27 0.23 1.88 8.41
N SER A 28 -0.57 1.73 7.37
CA SER A 28 -1.08 0.43 6.93
C SER A 28 -1.00 0.32 5.42
N LEU A 29 -1.33 -0.85 4.86
CA LEU A 29 -1.39 -1.03 3.41
C LEU A 29 -2.41 -0.07 2.79
N ASN A 30 -1.99 0.69 1.77
CA ASN A 30 -2.89 1.39 0.85
C ASN A 30 -3.20 0.48 -0.34
N HIS A 31 -2.16 0.00 -1.02
CA HIS A 31 -2.32 -0.96 -2.11
C HIS A 31 -1.03 -1.78 -2.32
N PHE A 32 -1.19 -2.83 -3.08
CA PHE A 32 -0.07 -3.54 -3.68
C PHE A 32 -0.27 -3.67 -5.19
N TYR A 33 0.82 -3.84 -5.91
CA TYR A 33 0.76 -4.36 -7.28
C TYR A 33 1.58 -5.63 -7.43
N LEU A 34 1.21 -6.45 -8.41
CA LEU A 34 1.94 -7.65 -8.80
C LEU A 34 1.97 -7.77 -10.32
N THR A 35 3.16 -8.04 -10.87
CA THR A 35 3.32 -8.35 -12.30
C THR A 35 3.18 -9.86 -12.50
N LEU A 36 2.20 -10.23 -13.30
CA LEU A 36 1.80 -11.60 -13.62
C LEU A 36 2.27 -12.01 -15.02
N ASP A 37 2.36 -13.30 -15.28
CA ASP A 37 2.44 -13.80 -16.66
C ASP A 37 1.14 -13.53 -17.41
N SER A 38 1.24 -13.45 -18.75
CA SER A 38 0.12 -13.05 -19.62
C SER A 38 -1.06 -14.01 -19.59
N GLU A 39 -0.82 -15.32 -19.35
CA GLU A 39 -1.91 -16.31 -19.19
C GLU A 39 -2.74 -16.01 -17.94
N THR A 40 -2.06 -15.87 -16.81
CA THR A 40 -2.70 -15.56 -15.52
C THR A 40 -3.38 -14.19 -15.55
N PHE A 41 -2.68 -13.16 -16.09
CA PHE A 41 -3.25 -11.82 -16.21
C PHE A 41 -4.53 -11.83 -17.05
N SER A 42 -4.51 -12.46 -18.24
CA SER A 42 -5.69 -12.55 -19.11
C SER A 42 -6.84 -13.34 -18.48
N ALA A 43 -6.54 -14.42 -17.76
CA ALA A 43 -7.57 -15.19 -17.06
C ALA A 43 -8.25 -14.38 -15.94
N ILE A 44 -7.50 -13.54 -15.22
CA ILE A 44 -8.02 -12.62 -14.21
C ILE A 44 -8.83 -11.50 -14.88
N GLU A 45 -8.26 -10.86 -15.91
CA GLU A 45 -8.90 -9.75 -16.64
C GLU A 45 -10.24 -10.16 -17.24
N ASN A 46 -10.38 -11.40 -17.74
CA ASN A 46 -11.58 -11.89 -18.39
C ASN A 46 -12.56 -12.60 -17.43
N SER A 47 -12.27 -12.64 -16.12
CA SER A 47 -13.15 -13.30 -15.15
C SER A 47 -14.39 -12.48 -14.85
N ASP A 48 -15.56 -12.94 -15.29
CA ASP A 48 -16.86 -12.34 -14.95
C ASP A 48 -17.10 -12.36 -13.44
N PHE A 49 -16.73 -13.46 -12.76
CA PHE A 49 -16.85 -13.56 -11.31
C PHE A 49 -16.11 -12.44 -10.58
N LEU A 50 -14.89 -12.11 -10.98
CA LEU A 50 -14.13 -11.05 -10.34
C LEU A 50 -14.77 -9.67 -10.54
N LYS A 51 -15.36 -9.43 -11.71
CA LYS A 51 -15.99 -8.15 -12.07
C LYS A 51 -17.38 -7.97 -11.49
N THR A 52 -18.15 -9.06 -11.37
CA THR A 52 -19.58 -8.97 -11.02
C THR A 52 -19.87 -9.32 -9.58
N GLU A 53 -19.00 -10.10 -8.92
CA GLU A 53 -19.24 -10.58 -7.56
C GLU A 53 -18.12 -10.24 -6.58
N PHE A 54 -16.83 -10.27 -7.03
CA PHE A 54 -15.72 -10.20 -6.10
C PHE A 54 -15.43 -8.78 -5.62
N ALA A 55 -15.21 -7.83 -6.53
CA ALA A 55 -14.83 -6.46 -6.18
C ALA A 55 -15.25 -5.45 -7.26
N ALA A 56 -15.27 -4.18 -6.90
CA ALA A 56 -15.25 -3.10 -7.88
C ALA A 56 -13.99 -3.21 -8.73
N PHE A 57 -14.15 -3.24 -10.04
CA PHE A 57 -13.11 -3.54 -11.02
C PHE A 57 -12.92 -2.41 -12.03
N GLU A 58 -11.69 -2.13 -12.38
CA GLU A 58 -11.35 -1.19 -13.44
C GLU A 58 -10.14 -1.69 -14.25
N ARG A 59 -10.22 -1.60 -15.58
CA ARG A 59 -9.03 -1.62 -16.43
C ARG A 59 -8.69 -0.19 -16.80
N ARG A 60 -7.51 0.29 -16.43
CA ARG A 60 -7.14 1.70 -16.59
C ARG A 60 -5.73 1.86 -17.12
N THR A 61 -5.57 2.83 -18.03
CA THR A 61 -4.27 3.41 -18.35
C THR A 61 -4.05 4.66 -17.50
N THR A 62 -3.00 4.64 -16.72
CA THR A 62 -2.58 5.79 -15.89
C THR A 62 -1.46 6.52 -16.61
N VAL A 63 -1.67 7.81 -16.88
CA VAL A 63 -0.68 8.71 -17.48
C VAL A 63 -0.13 9.62 -16.38
N ARG A 64 1.14 9.42 -16.04
CA ARG A 64 1.91 10.23 -15.11
C ARG A 64 2.96 11.01 -15.87
N THR A 65 3.60 11.97 -15.22
CA THR A 65 4.72 12.73 -15.82
C THR A 65 5.97 11.86 -16.05
N ASP A 66 6.16 10.82 -15.25
CA ASP A 66 7.34 9.95 -15.29
C ASP A 66 7.10 8.60 -15.99
N THR A 67 5.83 8.20 -16.20
CA THR A 67 5.50 6.91 -16.81
C THR A 67 4.04 6.82 -17.25
N THR A 68 3.77 5.92 -18.20
CA THR A 68 2.42 5.52 -18.58
C THR A 68 2.33 4.00 -18.49
N TYR A 69 1.27 3.51 -17.84
CA TYR A 69 1.06 2.07 -17.66
C TYR A 69 -0.42 1.71 -17.66
N THR A 70 -0.72 0.50 -18.08
CA THR A 70 -2.08 -0.06 -18.07
C THR A 70 -2.10 -1.25 -17.11
N GLY A 71 -3.07 -1.27 -16.22
CA GLY A 71 -3.30 -2.33 -15.26
C GLY A 71 -4.77 -2.61 -15.03
N ILE A 72 -5.03 -3.66 -14.28
CA ILE A 72 -6.36 -3.99 -13.76
C ILE A 72 -6.37 -3.78 -12.25
N TYR A 73 -7.46 -3.23 -11.74
CA TYR A 73 -7.58 -2.71 -10.38
C TYR A 73 -8.80 -3.31 -9.70
N PHE A 74 -8.64 -3.67 -8.43
CA PHE A 74 -9.71 -4.18 -7.58
C PHE A 74 -9.77 -3.37 -6.30
N TYR A 75 -10.92 -2.76 -6.01
CA TYR A 75 -11.08 -1.80 -4.93
C TYR A 75 -11.85 -2.39 -3.75
N GLY A 76 -11.22 -2.39 -2.58
CA GLY A 76 -11.82 -2.68 -1.28
C GLY A 76 -12.30 -1.41 -0.56
N LYS A 77 -12.38 -1.50 0.77
CA LYS A 77 -12.81 -0.39 1.63
C LYS A 77 -11.66 0.57 1.95
N HIS A 78 -10.53 0.05 2.44
CA HIS A 78 -9.34 0.84 2.80
C HIS A 78 -8.13 0.51 1.93
N THR A 79 -8.20 -0.59 1.20
CA THR A 79 -7.11 -1.11 0.37
C THR A 79 -7.60 -1.40 -1.04
N TYR A 80 -6.70 -1.34 -2.00
CA TYR A 80 -6.93 -1.83 -3.35
C TYR A 80 -5.69 -2.59 -3.84
N PHE A 81 -5.78 -3.25 -4.98
CA PHE A 81 -4.64 -3.91 -5.58
C PHE A 81 -4.69 -3.87 -7.10
N GLU A 82 -3.52 -4.04 -7.68
CA GLU A 82 -3.28 -3.87 -9.11
C GLU A 82 -2.53 -5.08 -9.67
N PHE A 83 -2.92 -5.53 -10.87
CA PHE A 83 -2.15 -6.49 -11.63
C PHE A 83 -1.68 -5.89 -12.93
N PHE A 84 -0.45 -6.26 -13.33
CA PHE A 84 0.18 -5.87 -14.58
C PHE A 84 0.58 -7.11 -15.35
N ASP A 85 0.44 -7.04 -16.69
CA ASP A 85 0.98 -8.07 -17.58
C ASP A 85 2.47 -7.82 -17.79
N VAL A 86 3.28 -8.86 -17.56
CA VAL A 86 4.73 -8.80 -17.78
C VAL A 86 5.10 -8.44 -19.22
N ALA A 87 4.27 -8.84 -20.19
CA ALA A 87 4.50 -8.54 -21.59
C ALA A 87 4.13 -7.10 -21.99
N ALA A 88 3.27 -6.44 -21.22
CA ALA A 88 2.78 -5.10 -21.55
C ALA A 88 3.73 -3.96 -21.14
N GLN A 89 4.76 -4.24 -20.33
CA GLN A 89 5.61 -3.21 -19.76
C GLN A 89 7.10 -3.55 -19.98
N ALA A 90 7.78 -2.76 -20.81
CA ALA A 90 9.20 -2.95 -21.09
C ALA A 90 10.03 -2.88 -19.78
N GLY A 91 10.92 -3.85 -19.57
CA GLY A 91 11.75 -3.98 -18.37
C GLY A 91 11.03 -4.56 -17.15
N SER A 92 9.73 -4.86 -17.24
CA SER A 92 9.01 -5.55 -16.19
C SER A 92 9.47 -7.01 -16.06
N LYS A 93 9.50 -7.51 -14.84
CA LYS A 93 9.82 -8.91 -14.54
C LYS A 93 8.65 -9.57 -13.86
N LEU A 94 8.46 -10.87 -14.13
CA LEU A 94 7.49 -11.68 -13.41
C LEU A 94 7.74 -11.61 -11.90
N GLY A 95 6.69 -11.42 -11.12
CA GLY A 95 6.77 -11.28 -9.67
C GLY A 95 7.16 -9.87 -9.19
N ASN A 96 7.42 -8.89 -10.09
CA ASN A 96 7.62 -7.52 -9.64
C ASN A 96 6.45 -7.06 -8.78
N THR A 97 6.78 -6.61 -7.59
CA THR A 97 5.84 -6.30 -6.51
C THR A 97 6.08 -4.90 -5.99
N GLY A 98 5.00 -4.15 -5.80
CA GLY A 98 5.04 -2.88 -5.09
C GLY A 98 4.15 -2.88 -3.86
N LEU A 99 4.66 -2.31 -2.77
CA LEU A 99 3.93 -2.11 -1.52
C LEU A 99 3.81 -0.61 -1.27
N ALA A 100 2.60 -0.10 -1.41
CA ALA A 100 2.27 1.27 -1.01
C ALA A 100 1.66 1.25 0.39
N PHE A 101 2.38 1.79 1.34
CA PHE A 101 1.82 2.08 2.65
C PHE A 101 1.10 3.43 2.60
N GLY A 102 -0.05 3.52 3.25
CA GLY A 102 -0.88 4.70 3.27
C GLY A 102 -1.07 5.26 4.67
N VAL A 103 -1.47 6.51 4.71
CA VAL A 103 -1.79 7.26 5.92
C VAL A 103 -3.21 7.81 5.82
N ASP A 104 -3.87 7.96 6.96
CA ASP A 104 -5.24 8.47 7.06
C ASP A 104 -5.29 9.87 7.70
N GLN A 105 -4.14 10.57 7.74
CA GLN A 105 -3.97 11.94 8.23
C GLN A 105 -3.02 12.72 7.31
N SER A 106 -3.15 14.04 7.31
CA SER A 106 -2.25 14.93 6.55
C SER A 106 -0.90 15.12 7.27
N ASP A 107 0.12 15.47 6.49
CA ASP A 107 1.50 15.78 6.93
C ASP A 107 2.28 14.64 7.60
N VAL A 108 1.75 13.43 7.55
CA VAL A 108 2.42 12.25 8.11
C VAL A 108 3.69 11.90 7.35
N VAL A 109 3.68 12.04 6.02
CA VAL A 109 4.84 11.74 5.16
C VAL A 109 6.02 12.66 5.50
N ASN A 110 5.77 13.94 5.80
CA ASN A 110 6.81 14.87 6.24
C ASN A 110 7.34 14.52 7.63
N ALA A 111 6.45 14.15 8.57
CA ALA A 111 6.83 13.75 9.92
C ALA A 111 7.67 12.45 9.95
N LEU A 112 7.46 11.54 9.00
CA LEU A 112 8.20 10.28 8.90
C LEU A 112 9.60 10.43 8.30
N LYS A 113 9.88 11.49 7.57
CA LYS A 113 11.18 11.73 6.93
C LYS A 113 12.38 11.59 7.89
N PRO A 114 12.44 12.26 9.06
CA PRO A 114 13.55 12.12 10.00
C PRO A 114 13.60 10.71 10.63
N VAL A 115 12.43 10.11 10.93
CA VAL A 115 12.33 8.77 11.54
C VAL A 115 12.91 7.69 10.64
N LEU A 116 12.68 7.80 9.33
CA LEU A 116 13.13 6.84 8.32
C LEU A 116 14.46 7.22 7.68
N ASN A 117 15.06 8.36 8.07
CA ASN A 117 16.29 8.90 7.49
C ASN A 117 16.26 8.94 5.94
N THR A 118 15.14 9.39 5.37
CA THR A 118 14.90 9.38 3.93
C THR A 118 15.05 10.78 3.32
N LYS A 119 15.11 10.84 1.99
CA LYS A 119 15.06 12.09 1.23
C LYS A 119 13.69 12.75 1.37
N ALA A 120 13.58 14.00 0.90
CA ALA A 120 12.28 14.68 0.81
C ALA A 120 11.28 13.88 -0.04
N PRO A 121 9.97 13.92 0.30
CA PRO A 121 8.96 13.28 -0.52
C PRO A 121 8.92 13.84 -1.94
N ASP A 122 8.73 12.97 -2.92
CA ASP A 122 8.45 13.37 -4.31
C ASP A 122 6.95 13.73 -4.43
N LEU A 123 6.64 14.79 -5.17
CA LEU A 123 5.28 15.04 -5.61
C LEU A 123 5.00 14.27 -6.90
N VAL A 124 4.08 13.32 -6.84
CA VAL A 124 3.62 12.57 -8.01
C VAL A 124 2.41 13.27 -8.60
N THR A 125 2.42 13.50 -9.92
CA THR A 125 1.31 14.09 -10.65
C THR A 125 0.70 13.09 -11.64
N ARG A 126 -0.55 13.30 -12.02
CA ARG A 126 -1.25 12.50 -13.02
C ARG A 126 -2.17 13.36 -13.90
N ALA A 127 -2.47 12.86 -15.09
CA ALA A 127 -3.54 13.43 -15.90
C ALA A 127 -4.91 13.15 -15.26
N TYR A 128 -5.70 14.18 -15.05
CA TYR A 128 -7.07 14.11 -14.55
C TYR A 128 -7.89 15.28 -15.11
N ASN A 129 -9.05 15.01 -15.73
CA ASN A 129 -9.90 16.01 -16.36
C ASN A 129 -9.15 16.94 -17.34
N ASN A 130 -8.34 16.36 -18.24
CA ASN A 130 -7.52 17.06 -19.22
C ASN A 130 -6.46 18.02 -18.64
N SER A 131 -6.11 17.88 -17.37
CA SER A 131 -5.10 18.67 -16.68
C SER A 131 -4.11 17.76 -15.95
N GLN A 132 -2.86 18.22 -15.80
CA GLN A 132 -1.93 17.58 -14.88
C GLN A 132 -2.22 18.10 -13.46
N VAL A 133 -2.54 17.18 -12.56
CA VAL A 133 -2.84 17.52 -11.17
C VAL A 133 -1.87 16.85 -10.21
N PRO A 134 -1.47 17.51 -9.11
CA PRO A 134 -0.78 16.85 -8.00
C PRO A 134 -1.65 15.69 -7.50
N TRP A 135 -1.07 14.50 -7.36
CA TRP A 135 -1.83 13.30 -7.00
C TRP A 135 -1.56 12.88 -5.56
N PHE A 136 -0.29 12.61 -5.25
CA PHE A 136 0.12 12.24 -3.90
C PHE A 136 1.59 12.56 -3.65
N TYR A 137 1.96 12.75 -2.40
CA TYR A 137 3.33 12.75 -1.94
C TYR A 137 3.81 11.31 -1.79
N ARG A 138 5.00 11.03 -2.32
CA ARG A 138 5.65 9.72 -2.25
C ARG A 138 6.94 9.81 -1.49
N LEU A 139 7.01 9.11 -0.36
CA LEU A 139 8.26 8.89 0.35
C LEU A 139 8.80 7.52 -0.04
N LYS A 140 9.82 7.49 -0.88
CA LYS A 140 10.51 6.24 -1.24
C LYS A 140 11.21 5.71 -0.01
N LEU A 141 10.93 4.47 0.35
CA LEU A 141 11.64 3.76 1.39
C LEU A 141 13.00 3.32 0.84
N GLU A 142 13.98 3.09 1.73
CA GLU A 142 15.37 2.83 1.34
C GLU A 142 15.50 1.80 0.22
N SER A 143 16.51 2.00 -0.61
CA SER A 143 16.79 1.16 -1.77
C SER A 143 16.94 -0.30 -1.36
N LEU A 144 15.98 -1.11 -1.71
CA LEU A 144 16.14 -2.56 -1.76
C LEU A 144 17.24 -2.89 -2.80
N PRO A 145 17.85 -4.07 -2.78
CA PRO A 145 18.81 -4.47 -3.79
C PRO A 145 18.31 -4.20 -5.21
N ALA A 146 19.21 -3.82 -6.12
CA ALA A 146 18.84 -3.44 -7.49
C ALA A 146 18.16 -4.58 -8.29
N ASP A 147 18.40 -5.82 -7.89
CA ASP A 147 17.79 -7.03 -8.45
C ASP A 147 16.57 -7.52 -7.68
N SER A 148 16.20 -6.84 -6.56
CA SER A 148 14.98 -7.12 -5.82
C SER A 148 13.76 -6.93 -6.71
N VAL A 149 12.84 -7.88 -6.63
CA VAL A 149 11.53 -7.77 -7.28
C VAL A 149 10.53 -6.98 -6.44
N VAL A 150 10.91 -6.55 -5.24
CA VAL A 150 10.04 -5.82 -4.32
C VAL A 150 10.45 -4.35 -4.29
N THR A 151 9.48 -3.48 -4.38
CA THR A 151 9.62 -2.04 -4.12
C THR A 151 8.61 -1.60 -3.06
N SER A 152 8.94 -0.57 -2.28
CA SER A 152 8.02 -0.05 -1.26
C SER A 152 8.12 1.45 -1.12
N TRP A 153 6.99 2.08 -0.77
CA TRP A 153 6.91 3.52 -0.53
C TRP A 153 5.75 3.84 0.42
N ILE A 154 5.78 5.03 0.98
CA ILE A 154 4.63 5.60 1.68
C ILE A 154 4.00 6.64 0.77
N MET A 155 2.67 6.70 0.77
CA MET A 155 1.91 7.69 0.03
C MET A 155 0.91 8.42 0.91
N GLU A 156 0.76 9.71 0.62
CA GLU A 156 -0.23 10.59 1.21
C GLU A 156 -0.89 11.39 0.09
N TYR A 157 -2.20 11.30 -0.05
CA TYR A 157 -2.90 11.99 -1.12
C TYR A 157 -2.77 13.50 -1.00
N HIS A 158 -2.56 14.17 -2.15
CA HIS A 158 -2.42 15.62 -2.18
C HIS A 158 -3.79 16.30 -2.00
N PRO A 159 -3.90 17.36 -1.17
CA PRO A 159 -5.19 18.03 -0.91
C PRO A 159 -5.89 18.54 -2.17
N GLN A 160 -5.15 19.04 -3.15
CA GLN A 160 -5.71 19.49 -4.42
C GLN A 160 -6.33 18.35 -5.23
N PHE A 161 -5.73 17.16 -5.22
CA PHE A 161 -6.35 15.98 -5.85
C PHE A 161 -7.64 15.61 -5.11
N LEU A 162 -7.62 15.58 -3.79
CA LEU A 162 -8.79 15.22 -2.99
C LEU A 162 -9.96 16.16 -3.19
N ALA A 163 -9.71 17.47 -3.28
CA ALA A 163 -10.75 18.46 -3.58
C ALA A 163 -11.43 18.24 -4.94
N LEU A 164 -10.68 17.74 -5.92
CA LEU A 164 -11.21 17.38 -7.25
C LEU A 164 -11.86 15.99 -7.26
N TRP A 165 -11.26 15.04 -6.55
CA TRP A 165 -11.66 13.64 -6.57
C TRP A 165 -12.91 13.37 -5.74
N ASN A 166 -12.98 13.91 -4.52
CA ASN A 166 -14.13 13.77 -3.63
C ASN A 166 -14.52 15.12 -2.99
N PRO A 167 -15.15 16.04 -3.76
CA PRO A 167 -15.47 17.39 -3.28
C PRO A 167 -16.47 17.43 -2.12
N ARG A 168 -17.09 16.31 -1.76
CA ARG A 168 -18.01 16.21 -0.61
C ARG A 168 -17.28 15.94 0.70
N ALA A 169 -16.09 15.35 0.65
CA ALA A 169 -15.27 15.12 1.84
C ALA A 169 -14.47 16.39 2.17
N THR A 170 -14.52 16.84 3.41
CA THR A 170 -13.86 18.08 3.86
C THR A 170 -12.90 17.81 5.02
N GLY A 171 -11.90 18.69 5.17
CA GLY A 171 -10.96 18.63 6.28
C GLY A 171 -10.11 17.34 6.30
N ASN A 172 -9.74 16.90 7.49
CA ASN A 172 -8.90 15.68 7.67
C ASN A 172 -9.58 14.37 7.24
N GLU A 173 -10.89 14.37 7.06
CA GLU A 173 -11.61 13.18 6.59
C GLU A 173 -11.29 12.85 5.14
N SER A 174 -11.05 13.87 4.30
CA SER A 174 -10.81 13.71 2.86
C SER A 174 -9.54 12.90 2.56
N VAL A 175 -8.55 12.86 3.46
CA VAL A 175 -7.28 12.14 3.27
C VAL A 175 -7.36 10.66 3.61
N ARG A 176 -8.43 10.21 4.28
CA ARG A 176 -8.58 8.81 4.64
C ARG A 176 -8.69 7.94 3.40
N ARG A 177 -7.99 6.81 3.41
CA ARG A 177 -8.04 5.82 2.33
C ARG A 177 -9.47 5.39 2.01
N GLU A 178 -10.32 5.19 3.01
CA GLU A 178 -11.72 4.84 2.84
C GLU A 178 -12.47 5.88 2.00
N GLU A 179 -12.30 7.17 2.27
CA GLU A 179 -12.96 8.25 1.53
C GLU A 179 -12.49 8.29 0.06
N VAL A 180 -11.19 8.09 -0.16
CA VAL A 180 -10.62 8.03 -1.51
C VAL A 180 -11.19 6.83 -2.28
N LEU A 181 -11.25 5.64 -1.66
CA LEU A 181 -11.70 4.42 -2.32
C LEU A 181 -13.21 4.36 -2.50
N THR A 182 -13.99 4.93 -1.59
CA THR A 182 -15.45 5.04 -1.74
C THR A 182 -15.82 5.78 -3.02
N ARG A 183 -15.05 6.79 -3.41
CA ARG A 183 -15.28 7.54 -4.65
C ARG A 183 -15.14 6.66 -5.90
N TYR A 184 -14.23 5.67 -5.92
CA TYR A 184 -14.15 4.73 -7.04
C TYR A 184 -15.47 3.98 -7.24
N LYS A 185 -16.12 3.56 -6.17
CA LYS A 185 -17.43 2.89 -6.23
C LYS A 185 -18.52 3.77 -6.85
N THR A 186 -18.40 5.09 -6.76
CA THR A 186 -19.38 6.03 -7.34
C THR A 186 -19.10 6.43 -8.79
N VAL A 187 -17.86 6.26 -9.27
CA VAL A 187 -17.48 6.65 -10.65
C VAL A 187 -17.38 5.46 -11.60
N LEU A 188 -17.30 4.24 -11.07
CA LEU A 188 -17.28 3.03 -11.89
C LEU A 188 -18.69 2.56 -12.19
N ASN A 189 -18.97 2.25 -13.46
CA ASN A 189 -20.32 1.90 -13.91
C ASN A 189 -20.78 0.49 -13.50
N ASN A 190 -19.86 -0.41 -13.13
CA ASN A 190 -20.12 -1.83 -12.89
C ASN A 190 -19.65 -2.26 -11.49
N VAL A 191 -20.07 -1.53 -10.45
CA VAL A 191 -19.73 -1.91 -9.08
C VAL A 191 -20.76 -2.93 -8.58
N PRO A 192 -20.34 -4.14 -8.15
CA PRO A 192 -21.23 -5.09 -7.53
C PRO A 192 -21.89 -4.52 -6.27
N THR A 193 -23.21 -4.62 -6.16
CA THR A 193 -23.94 -4.12 -4.98
C THR A 193 -23.68 -4.94 -3.72
N ASP A 194 -23.27 -6.18 -3.88
CA ASP A 194 -22.99 -7.15 -2.81
C ASP A 194 -21.68 -7.89 -3.09
N GLN A 195 -20.59 -7.12 -3.14
CA GLN A 195 -19.26 -7.64 -3.44
C GLN A 195 -18.66 -8.43 -2.26
N TYR A 196 -17.80 -9.41 -2.57
CA TYR A 196 -17.09 -10.19 -1.58
C TYR A 196 -15.98 -9.41 -0.90
N LEU A 197 -15.14 -8.69 -1.66
CA LEU A 197 -13.96 -8.01 -1.13
C LEU A 197 -14.34 -6.90 -0.15
N GLU A 198 -13.86 -7.02 1.09
CA GLU A 198 -13.82 -5.90 2.03
C GLU A 198 -12.43 -5.24 1.98
N ASP A 199 -11.38 -5.97 2.33
CA ASP A 199 -10.02 -5.45 2.36
C ASP A 199 -8.95 -6.53 2.19
N VAL A 200 -7.73 -6.10 1.87
CA VAL A 200 -6.51 -6.92 1.97
C VAL A 200 -6.03 -6.86 3.43
N ILE A 201 -5.90 -8.00 4.09
CA ILE A 201 -5.50 -8.06 5.50
C ILE A 201 -4.15 -8.73 5.73
N GLU A 202 -3.63 -9.48 4.76
CA GLU A 202 -2.31 -10.07 4.84
C GLU A 202 -1.71 -10.27 3.44
N LEU A 203 -0.40 -10.07 3.32
CA LEU A 203 0.39 -10.47 2.16
C LEU A 203 1.52 -11.38 2.59
N THR A 204 1.78 -12.44 1.82
CA THR A 204 3.01 -13.22 1.93
C THR A 204 3.93 -12.87 0.76
N ILE A 205 5.14 -12.45 1.08
CA ILE A 205 6.15 -12.02 0.11
C ILE A 205 7.39 -12.89 0.24
N ALA A 206 7.80 -13.49 -0.86
CA ALA A 206 9.06 -14.18 -1.00
C ALA A 206 10.13 -13.19 -1.51
N ALA A 207 11.20 -13.00 -0.73
CA ALA A 207 12.25 -12.03 -1.04
C ALA A 207 13.62 -12.52 -0.56
N ASP A 208 14.68 -11.88 -1.06
CA ASP A 208 16.03 -12.08 -0.58
C ASP A 208 16.20 -11.63 0.88
N SER A 209 17.23 -12.12 1.56
CA SER A 209 17.46 -11.85 2.99
C SER A 209 17.67 -10.37 3.31
N GLN A 210 18.30 -9.62 2.40
CA GLN A 210 18.52 -8.18 2.59
C GLN A 210 17.22 -7.40 2.48
N SER A 211 16.36 -7.73 1.52
CA SER A 211 15.02 -7.16 1.35
C SER A 211 14.14 -7.47 2.56
N ILE A 212 14.18 -8.71 3.07
CA ILE A 212 13.46 -9.10 4.31
C ILE A 212 13.92 -8.25 5.49
N GLY A 213 15.24 -8.11 5.70
CA GLY A 213 15.78 -7.29 6.78
C GLY A 213 15.35 -5.82 6.70
N LYS A 214 15.41 -5.21 5.53
CA LYS A 214 15.00 -3.82 5.30
C LYS A 214 13.50 -3.61 5.50
N LEU A 215 12.66 -4.46 4.91
CA LEU A 215 11.20 -4.38 5.10
C LEU A 215 10.81 -4.57 6.57
N THR A 216 11.50 -5.47 7.29
CA THR A 216 11.29 -5.67 8.72
C THR A 216 11.61 -4.40 9.51
N ALA A 217 12.75 -3.76 9.25
CA ALA A 217 13.13 -2.51 9.91
C ALA A 217 12.14 -1.36 9.62
N ILE A 218 11.69 -1.24 8.37
CA ILE A 218 10.68 -0.27 7.96
C ILE A 218 9.36 -0.48 8.70
N CYS A 219 8.88 -1.74 8.74
CA CYS A 219 7.63 -2.07 9.45
C CYS A 219 7.75 -1.82 10.97
N HIS A 220 8.91 -2.06 11.58
CA HIS A 220 9.14 -1.69 12.99
C HIS A 220 9.06 -0.17 13.21
N ALA A 221 9.59 0.63 12.28
CA ALA A 221 9.43 2.10 12.34
C ALA A 221 7.97 2.54 12.22
N PHE A 222 7.10 1.73 11.60
CA PHE A 222 5.65 1.94 11.54
C PHE A 222 4.90 1.41 12.77
N GLY A 223 5.62 0.84 13.75
CA GLY A 223 5.01 0.25 14.94
C GLY A 223 4.50 -1.19 14.77
N TYR A 224 4.88 -1.87 13.69
CA TYR A 224 4.53 -3.29 13.52
C TYR A 224 5.33 -4.16 14.50
N VAL A 225 4.68 -5.18 15.02
CA VAL A 225 5.30 -6.18 15.89
C VAL A 225 5.70 -7.39 15.05
N SER A 226 6.95 -7.85 15.20
CA SER A 226 7.46 -9.01 14.48
C SER A 226 7.38 -10.29 15.32
N LYS A 227 7.11 -11.40 14.65
CA LYS A 227 7.19 -12.76 15.21
C LYS A 227 7.84 -13.68 14.17
N LYS A 228 8.78 -14.50 14.62
CA LYS A 228 9.35 -15.56 13.78
C LYS A 228 8.25 -16.55 13.38
N ASP A 229 8.19 -16.91 12.10
CA ASP A 229 7.20 -17.85 11.55
C ASP A 229 7.90 -18.78 10.54
N GLY A 230 8.21 -19.99 10.96
CA GLY A 230 9.02 -20.91 10.18
C GLY A 230 10.40 -20.35 9.83
N ALA A 231 10.71 -20.32 8.54
CA ALA A 231 11.93 -19.71 7.99
C ALA A 231 11.79 -18.18 7.78
N GLY A 232 10.59 -17.64 7.98
CA GLY A 232 10.26 -16.24 7.72
C GLY A 232 9.99 -15.43 8.98
N VAL A 233 9.44 -14.23 8.76
CA VAL A 233 8.99 -13.32 9.81
C VAL A 233 7.60 -12.79 9.47
N LYS A 234 6.68 -12.85 10.41
CA LYS A 234 5.37 -12.21 10.33
C LYS A 234 5.40 -10.89 11.08
N LEU A 235 5.00 -9.83 10.40
CA LEU A 235 4.93 -8.45 10.88
C LEU A 235 3.46 -8.06 10.98
N THR A 236 2.98 -7.70 12.16
CA THR A 236 1.57 -7.38 12.39
C THR A 236 1.43 -5.94 12.83
N GLY A 237 0.68 -5.17 12.06
CA GLY A 237 0.30 -3.78 12.32
C GLY A 237 -1.20 -3.60 12.47
N ALA A 238 -1.66 -2.37 12.40
CA ALA A 238 -3.07 -2.03 12.51
C ALA A 238 -3.86 -2.49 11.27
N GLY A 239 -4.62 -3.58 11.42
CA GLY A 239 -5.51 -4.09 10.37
C GLY A 239 -4.83 -4.80 9.20
N PHE A 240 -3.50 -4.92 9.20
CA PHE A 240 -2.73 -5.55 8.15
C PHE A 240 -1.53 -6.31 8.69
N SER A 241 -1.21 -7.45 8.08
CA SER A 241 -0.02 -8.26 8.36
C SER A 241 0.81 -8.49 7.10
N LEU A 242 2.13 -8.50 7.28
CA LEU A 242 3.08 -8.84 6.23
C LEU A 242 3.89 -10.06 6.65
N HIS A 243 3.81 -11.15 5.90
CA HIS A 243 4.60 -12.34 6.12
C HIS A 243 5.73 -12.38 5.08
N LEU A 244 6.97 -12.24 5.54
CA LEU A 244 8.16 -12.25 4.70
C LEU A 244 8.82 -13.62 4.81
N VAL A 245 9.04 -14.27 3.67
CA VAL A 245 9.68 -15.59 3.58
C VAL A 245 10.87 -15.55 2.61
N PRO A 246 11.88 -16.41 2.79
CA PRO A 246 12.96 -16.51 1.83
C PRO A 246 12.45 -16.86 0.42
N GLU A 247 12.97 -16.17 -0.59
CA GLU A 247 12.66 -16.48 -1.99
C GLU A 247 13.27 -17.82 -2.43
N THR A 248 12.67 -18.39 -3.45
CA THR A 248 13.16 -19.60 -4.15
C THR A 248 13.21 -19.32 -5.65
N GLN A 249 13.67 -20.31 -6.43
CA GLN A 249 13.66 -20.19 -7.90
C GLN A 249 12.25 -20.00 -8.47
N THR A 250 11.22 -20.48 -7.80
CA THR A 250 9.82 -20.48 -8.27
C THR A 250 8.91 -19.55 -7.49
N ALA A 251 9.37 -18.95 -6.38
CA ALA A 251 8.59 -18.07 -5.53
C ALA A 251 9.36 -16.78 -5.27
N ARG A 252 8.93 -15.69 -5.90
CA ARG A 252 9.49 -14.34 -5.76
C ARG A 252 8.37 -13.28 -5.79
N GLY A 253 8.51 -12.23 -5.00
CA GLY A 253 7.48 -11.20 -4.86
C GLY A 253 6.29 -11.68 -4.05
N ILE A 254 5.10 -11.11 -4.28
CA ILE A 254 3.88 -11.57 -3.59
C ILE A 254 3.50 -12.96 -4.10
N ILE A 255 3.45 -13.92 -3.18
CA ILE A 255 3.06 -15.30 -3.46
C ILE A 255 1.65 -15.63 -2.95
N SER A 256 1.12 -14.84 -2.01
CA SER A 256 -0.28 -14.92 -1.62
C SER A 256 -0.78 -13.63 -0.98
N ALA A 257 -2.11 -13.42 -1.09
CA ALA A 257 -2.85 -12.37 -0.41
C ALA A 257 -4.04 -12.96 0.33
N VAL A 258 -4.29 -12.49 1.56
CA VAL A 258 -5.48 -12.83 2.34
C VAL A 258 -6.42 -11.63 2.34
N PHE A 259 -7.66 -11.89 1.99
CA PHE A 259 -8.73 -10.89 1.93
C PHE A 259 -9.74 -11.12 3.05
N LYS A 260 -10.15 -10.04 3.69
CA LYS A 260 -11.37 -10.00 4.49
C LYS A 260 -12.57 -9.85 3.55
N LEU A 261 -13.64 -10.55 3.86
CA LEU A 261 -14.84 -10.58 3.03
C LEU A 261 -16.02 -9.92 3.74
N ASN A 262 -16.83 -9.17 2.98
CA ASN A 262 -18.09 -8.58 3.46
C ASN A 262 -19.15 -9.65 3.80
N LYS A 263 -19.05 -10.83 3.20
CA LYS A 263 -19.99 -11.93 3.39
C LYS A 263 -19.28 -13.29 3.41
N LYS A 264 -19.81 -14.23 4.18
CA LYS A 264 -19.32 -15.60 4.20
C LYS A 264 -19.84 -16.36 2.98
N THR A 265 -19.04 -17.28 2.49
CA THR A 265 -19.52 -18.27 1.51
C THR A 265 -20.16 -19.45 2.24
N LYS A 266 -21.26 -19.96 1.70
CA LYS A 266 -21.95 -21.16 2.26
C LYS A 266 -21.17 -22.45 1.96
N THR A 267 -20.31 -22.43 0.95
CA THR A 267 -19.52 -23.59 0.50
C THR A 267 -18.10 -23.13 0.18
N LYS A 268 -17.13 -24.02 0.34
CA LYS A 268 -15.75 -23.77 -0.14
C LYS A 268 -15.80 -23.52 -1.64
N LYS A 269 -15.51 -22.30 -2.05
CA LYS A 269 -15.41 -21.90 -3.46
C LYS A 269 -13.93 -21.76 -3.80
N VAL A 270 -13.51 -22.40 -4.87
CA VAL A 270 -12.17 -22.29 -5.42
C VAL A 270 -12.30 -21.81 -6.86
N VAL A 271 -11.64 -20.72 -7.18
CA VAL A 271 -11.60 -20.14 -8.54
C VAL A 271 -10.15 -20.17 -9.01
N LYS A 272 -9.93 -20.69 -10.22
CA LYS A 272 -8.61 -20.79 -10.84
C LYS A 272 -8.48 -19.74 -11.94
N PHE A 273 -7.30 -19.15 -12.05
CA PHE A 273 -6.93 -18.19 -13.09
C PHE A 273 -5.66 -18.69 -13.79
N GLY A 274 -5.82 -19.21 -15.00
CA GLY A 274 -4.75 -19.93 -15.68
C GLY A 274 -4.31 -21.17 -14.90
N SER A 275 -3.06 -21.55 -15.12
CA SER A 275 -2.45 -22.73 -14.50
C SER A 275 -1.83 -22.46 -13.12
N LYS A 276 -1.56 -21.19 -12.77
CA LYS A 276 -0.72 -20.81 -11.63
C LYS A 276 -1.44 -20.13 -10.48
N SER A 277 -2.60 -19.52 -10.71
CA SER A 277 -3.24 -18.69 -9.73
C SER A 277 -4.58 -19.27 -9.24
N THR A 278 -4.81 -19.17 -7.93
CA THR A 278 -6.00 -19.77 -7.30
C THR A 278 -6.52 -18.90 -6.17
N LEU A 279 -7.81 -18.54 -6.21
CA LEU A 279 -8.52 -17.85 -5.15
C LEU A 279 -9.42 -18.85 -4.40
N GLU A 280 -9.14 -19.08 -3.14
CA GLU A 280 -9.85 -20.02 -2.27
C GLU A 280 -10.62 -19.28 -1.17
N PHE A 281 -11.92 -19.45 -1.12
CA PHE A 281 -12.80 -18.90 -0.09
C PHE A 281 -12.83 -19.82 1.13
N LYS A 282 -12.73 -19.21 2.32
CA LYS A 282 -12.77 -19.89 3.61
C LYS A 282 -14.10 -19.60 4.32
N ASP A 283 -14.53 -20.51 5.18
CA ASP A 283 -15.75 -20.40 5.98
C ASP A 283 -15.69 -19.37 7.11
N ASN A 284 -14.49 -18.90 7.45
CA ASN A 284 -14.27 -17.86 8.46
C ASN A 284 -14.46 -16.42 7.96
N GLY A 285 -14.95 -16.23 6.73
CA GLY A 285 -15.13 -14.89 6.14
C GLY A 285 -13.86 -14.30 5.56
N THR A 286 -12.92 -15.15 5.14
CA THR A 286 -11.72 -14.73 4.40
C THR A 286 -11.60 -15.46 3.06
N ALA A 287 -10.75 -14.94 2.18
CA ALA A 287 -10.30 -15.66 1.00
C ALA A 287 -8.77 -15.55 0.88
N ILE A 288 -8.15 -16.56 0.31
CA ILE A 288 -6.71 -16.61 0.06
C ILE A 288 -6.49 -16.71 -1.44
N TRP A 289 -5.75 -15.75 -1.99
CA TRP A 289 -5.32 -15.78 -3.39
C TRP A 289 -3.85 -16.15 -3.45
N LYS A 290 -3.53 -17.21 -4.16
CA LYS A 290 -2.16 -17.68 -4.42
C LYS A 290 -1.79 -17.38 -5.87
N PHE A 291 -0.55 -16.98 -6.06
CA PHE A 291 0.01 -16.58 -7.35
C PHE A 291 1.18 -17.47 -7.74
#